data_425461e602f3a9354fa73e3a7e8823be
#
_entry.id   425461e602f3a9354fa73e3a7e8823be
#
_cell.length_a   1.000
_cell.length_b   1.000
_cell.length_c   1.000
_cell.angle_alpha   90.00
_cell.angle_beta   90.00
_cell.angle_gamma   90.00
#
_symmetry.space_group_name_H-M   'P 1'
#
loop_
_entity.id
_entity.type
_entity.pdbx_description
1 polymer ?
#
loop_
_entity_poly.entity_id
_entity_poly.type
_entity_poly.pdbx_seq_one_letter_code
_entity_poly.pdbx_strand_id
1 'polypeptide(L)'
;DSAETSPSVVFENIERCSPKCLQILLENISGLTVDADFTVELIPEINVAVATFIKSIDTKDFVEKCSQHKRVREFKMTARILESTQTIKAENLPDSISTDYLTVYFESVRNGGGPVSDVQLFPEENSAIITFSDHKGNT
;
A
#
# COMPACT_ATOMS: atom_id res chain seq x y z
N ASP A 1 -15.33 -2.16 -17.56
CA ASP A 1 -14.97 -2.16 -17.51
C ASP A 1 -14.23 -2.03 -17.01
N SER A 2 -13.95 -1.95 -17.07
CA SER A 2 -13.22 -1.92 -16.76
C SER A 2 -12.59 -1.32 -16.04
N ALA A 3 -12.67 -0.83 -15.69
CA ALA A 3 -12.13 -0.08 -15.06
C ALA A 3 -11.51 -0.60 -14.10
N GLU A 4 -10.69 -0.81 -14.17
CA GLU A 4 -10.18 -1.35 -13.41
C GLU A 4 -9.71 -0.66 -12.36
N THR A 5 -10.23 -0.47 -11.25
CA THR A 5 -9.55 0.05 -10.16
C THR A 5 -8.69 -1.02 -9.60
N SER A 6 -7.56 -0.65 -9.13
CA SER A 6 -6.66 -1.57 -8.51
C SER A 6 -7.29 -2.10 -7.23
N PRO A 7 -7.11 -3.37 -6.92
CA PRO A 7 -7.67 -3.91 -5.68
C PRO A 7 -6.81 -3.63 -4.47
N SER A 8 -5.76 -2.86 -4.60
CA SER A 8 -4.84 -2.65 -3.49
C SER A 8 -4.82 -1.20 -3.03
N VAL A 9 -4.70 -1.02 -1.74
CA VAL A 9 -4.61 0.31 -1.12
C VAL A 9 -3.37 0.35 -0.25
N VAL A 10 -2.59 1.41 -0.38
CA VAL A 10 -1.37 1.60 0.37
C VAL A 10 -1.66 2.54 1.53
N PHE A 11 -1.23 2.14 2.73
CA PHE A 11 -1.34 2.97 3.91
C PHE A 11 0.06 3.38 4.33
N GLU A 12 0.28 4.67 4.51
CA GLU A 12 1.58 5.21 4.89
C GLU A 12 1.51 5.75 6.32
N ASN A 13 2.66 5.85 6.95
CA ASN A 13 2.79 6.39 8.31
C ASN A 13 2.02 5.55 9.32
N ILE A 14 2.18 4.24 9.22
CA ILE A 14 1.43 3.35 10.08
C ILE A 14 2.12 3.09 11.42
N GLU A 15 3.17 3.82 11.70
CA GLU A 15 3.98 3.51 12.88
C GLU A 15 3.22 3.60 14.18
N ARG A 16 2.16 4.37 14.25
CA ARG A 16 1.39 4.50 15.48
C ARG A 16 0.25 3.51 15.57
N CYS A 17 0.10 2.66 14.59
CA CYS A 17 -1.00 1.72 14.54
C CYS A 17 -0.44 0.31 14.55
N SER A 18 -0.75 -0.46 15.57
CA SER A 18 -0.25 -1.83 15.62
C SER A 18 -0.87 -2.64 14.49
N PRO A 19 -0.27 -3.77 14.13
CA PRO A 19 -0.84 -4.60 13.08
C PRO A 19 -2.27 -5.01 13.34
N LYS A 20 -2.56 -5.39 14.58
CA LYS A 20 -3.90 -5.80 14.92
C LYS A 20 -4.87 -4.62 14.89
N CYS A 21 -4.42 -3.48 15.37
CA CYS A 21 -5.22 -2.27 15.31
C CYS A 21 -5.55 -1.91 13.87
N LEU A 22 -4.58 -2.02 12.99
CA LEU A 22 -4.80 -1.72 11.58
C LEU A 22 -5.83 -2.67 10.99
N GLN A 23 -5.74 -3.96 11.28
CA GLN A 23 -6.71 -4.92 10.76
C GLN A 23 -8.11 -4.59 11.23
N ILE A 24 -8.28 -4.28 12.50
CA ILE A 24 -9.58 -3.94 13.05
C ILE A 24 -10.12 -2.66 12.40
N LEU A 25 -9.23 -1.69 12.23
CA LEU A 25 -9.62 -0.43 11.64
C LEU A 25 -10.11 -0.64 10.21
N LEU A 26 -9.40 -1.44 9.44
CA LEU A 26 -9.80 -1.71 8.07
C LEU A 26 -11.10 -2.49 8.00
N GLU A 27 -11.31 -3.41 8.92
CA GLU A 27 -12.58 -4.13 8.97
C GLU A 27 -13.72 -3.17 9.28
N ASN A 28 -13.51 -2.25 10.18
CA ASN A 28 -14.54 -1.30 10.52
C ASN A 28 -14.86 -0.36 9.38
N ILE A 29 -13.88 0.13 8.68
CA ILE A 29 -14.10 1.07 7.60
C ILE A 29 -14.72 0.37 6.39
N SER A 30 -14.25 -0.82 6.08
CA SER A 30 -14.70 -1.51 4.88
C SER A 30 -15.96 -2.32 5.09
N GLY A 31 -16.21 -2.74 6.32
CA GLY A 31 -17.30 -3.67 6.58
C GLY A 31 -16.98 -5.08 6.17
N LEU A 32 -15.72 -5.38 5.89
CA LEU A 32 -15.31 -6.70 5.41
C LEU A 32 -14.47 -7.39 6.47
N THR A 33 -14.11 -8.63 6.20
CA THR A 33 -13.37 -9.47 7.16
C THR A 33 -11.97 -9.73 6.66
N VAL A 34 -10.98 -9.51 7.53
CA VAL A 34 -9.59 -9.74 7.16
C VAL A 34 -9.37 -11.23 6.87
N ASP A 35 -8.53 -11.51 5.91
CA ASP A 35 -8.17 -12.85 5.43
C ASP A 35 -9.28 -13.54 4.65
N ALA A 36 -10.52 -13.15 4.79
CA ALA A 36 -11.59 -13.69 3.96
C ALA A 36 -11.86 -12.78 2.77
N ASP A 37 -11.92 -11.48 3.01
CA ASP A 37 -12.29 -10.53 1.98
C ASP A 37 -11.13 -9.65 1.56
N PHE A 38 -10.13 -9.51 2.39
CA PHE A 38 -8.93 -8.74 2.05
C PHE A 38 -7.75 -9.24 2.88
N THR A 39 -6.56 -8.94 2.40
CA THR A 39 -5.34 -9.28 3.15
C THR A 39 -4.55 -8.00 3.38
N VAL A 40 -3.73 -8.01 4.42
CA VAL A 40 -2.88 -6.88 4.77
C VAL A 40 -1.46 -7.35 4.88
N GLU A 41 -0.56 -6.67 4.15
CA GLU A 41 0.85 -6.97 4.23
C GLU A 41 1.55 -5.78 4.82
N LEU A 42 2.33 -5.98 5.87
CA LEU A 42 3.02 -4.90 6.54
C LEU A 42 4.45 -4.84 6.09
N ILE A 43 4.92 -3.62 5.86
CA ILE A 43 6.32 -3.38 5.51
C ILE A 43 6.86 -2.41 6.56
N PRO A 44 7.20 -2.94 7.74
CA PRO A 44 7.54 -2.07 8.89
C PRO A 44 8.77 -1.23 8.66
N GLU A 45 9.66 -1.69 7.81
CA GLU A 45 10.90 -0.96 7.56
C GLU A 45 10.65 0.42 6.95
N ILE A 46 9.50 0.60 6.28
CA ILE A 46 9.19 1.88 5.70
C ILE A 46 7.85 2.40 6.19
N ASN A 47 7.31 1.81 7.24
CA ASN A 47 6.06 2.24 7.86
C ASN A 47 4.90 2.27 6.87
N VAL A 48 4.78 1.21 6.08
CA VAL A 48 3.78 1.09 5.05
C VAL A 48 3.03 -0.23 5.21
N ALA A 49 1.77 -0.23 4.87
CA ALA A 49 0.99 -1.46 4.77
C ALA A 49 0.25 -1.46 3.45
N VAL A 50 0.05 -2.62 2.88
CA VAL A 50 -0.70 -2.77 1.63
C VAL A 50 -1.88 -3.68 1.91
N ALA A 51 -3.07 -3.19 1.68
CA ALA A 51 -4.28 -3.98 1.80
C ALA A 51 -4.72 -4.38 0.41
N THR A 52 -4.92 -5.67 0.18
CA THR A 52 -5.36 -6.17 -1.12
C THR A 52 -6.73 -6.80 -0.94
N PHE A 53 -7.70 -6.31 -1.69
CA PHE A 53 -9.06 -6.78 -1.54
C PHE A 53 -9.33 -7.93 -2.49
N ILE A 54 -9.72 -9.07 -1.91
CA ILE A 54 -10.11 -10.22 -2.69
C ILE A 54 -11.52 -9.99 -3.20
N LYS A 55 -12.36 -9.42 -2.35
CA LYS A 55 -13.70 -9.08 -2.75
C LYS A 55 -13.67 -7.77 -3.51
N SER A 56 -14.40 -7.69 -4.60
CA SER A 56 -14.42 -6.48 -5.40
C SER A 56 -15.11 -5.35 -4.66
N ILE A 57 -14.44 -4.22 -4.49
CA ILE A 57 -15.01 -3.06 -3.84
C ILE A 57 -14.63 -1.81 -4.60
N ASP A 58 -15.27 -0.72 -4.25
CA ASP A 58 -14.92 0.59 -4.80
C ASP A 58 -13.78 1.14 -3.96
N THR A 59 -12.55 0.96 -4.43
CA THR A 59 -11.39 1.38 -3.66
C THR A 59 -11.28 2.88 -3.52
N LYS A 60 -11.81 3.65 -4.49
CA LYS A 60 -11.80 5.09 -4.34
C LYS A 60 -12.67 5.51 -3.18
N ASP A 61 -13.83 4.92 -3.04
CA ASP A 61 -14.72 5.21 -1.94
C ASP A 61 -14.09 4.79 -0.62
N PHE A 62 -13.44 3.63 -0.62
CA PHE A 62 -12.77 3.15 0.59
C PHE A 62 -11.67 4.10 1.03
N VAL A 63 -10.86 4.57 0.09
CA VAL A 63 -9.78 5.51 0.43
C VAL A 63 -10.37 6.80 0.99
N GLU A 64 -11.46 7.27 0.41
CA GLU A 64 -12.07 8.48 0.91
C GLU A 64 -12.60 8.28 2.33
N LYS A 65 -13.22 7.15 2.60
CA LYS A 65 -13.68 6.86 3.95
C LYS A 65 -12.53 6.79 4.93
N CYS A 66 -11.41 6.22 4.50
CA CYS A 66 -10.23 6.16 5.35
C CYS A 66 -9.75 7.57 5.68
N SER A 67 -9.69 8.43 4.69
CA SER A 67 -9.15 9.77 4.93
C SER A 67 -10.03 10.60 5.85
N GLN A 68 -11.30 10.24 5.96
CA GLN A 68 -12.21 10.96 6.83
C GLN A 68 -12.38 10.28 8.19
N HIS A 69 -11.83 9.10 8.37
CA HIS A 69 -12.01 8.35 9.60
C HIS A 69 -11.21 8.97 10.72
N LYS A 70 -11.84 9.09 11.88
CA LYS A 70 -11.23 9.77 13.01
C LYS A 70 -9.91 9.16 13.41
N ARG A 71 -9.84 7.82 13.52
CA ARG A 71 -8.62 7.18 13.96
C ARG A 71 -7.52 7.30 12.95
N VAL A 72 -7.84 7.23 11.67
CA VAL A 72 -6.83 7.38 10.62
C VAL A 72 -6.21 8.78 10.74
N ARG A 73 -7.03 9.77 11.00
CA ARG A 73 -6.52 11.14 11.15
C ARG A 73 -5.71 11.30 12.43
N GLU A 74 -6.13 10.65 13.50
CA GLU A 74 -5.40 10.73 14.76
C GLU A 74 -4.02 10.10 14.64
N PHE A 75 -3.93 9.01 13.89
CA PHE A 75 -2.65 8.34 13.72
C PHE A 75 -1.82 8.98 12.61
N LYS A 76 -2.39 9.96 11.91
CA LYS A 76 -1.70 10.66 10.83
C LYS A 76 -1.33 9.72 9.70
N MET A 77 -2.14 8.70 9.49
CA MET A 77 -1.93 7.77 8.40
C MET A 77 -2.54 8.34 7.13
N THR A 78 -2.02 7.92 6.00
CA THR A 78 -2.60 8.27 4.71
C THR A 78 -2.92 7.00 3.96
N ALA A 79 -3.95 7.06 3.13
CA ALA A 79 -4.36 5.93 2.31
C ALA A 79 -4.42 6.37 0.87
N ARG A 80 -3.96 5.52 -0.04
CA ARG A 80 -4.07 5.82 -1.46
C ARG A 80 -4.12 4.52 -2.26
N ILE A 81 -4.68 4.60 -3.45
CA ILE A 81 -4.81 3.44 -4.28
C ILE A 81 -3.46 3.09 -4.89
N LEU A 82 -3.11 1.81 -4.89
CA LEU A 82 -1.92 1.33 -5.56
C LEU A 82 -2.34 0.94 -6.97
N GLU A 83 -1.95 1.72 -7.94
CA GLU A 83 -2.37 1.48 -9.31
C GLU A 83 -1.36 0.63 -10.04
N SER A 84 -1.82 -0.06 -11.08
CA SER A 84 -1.02 -1.09 -11.69
C SER A 84 0.21 -0.57 -12.40
N THR A 85 0.17 0.64 -12.93
CA THR A 85 1.34 1.17 -13.61
C THR A 85 1.90 2.31 -12.86
N GLN A 86 1.66 2.35 -11.60
CA GLN A 86 1.95 3.53 -10.88
C GLN A 86 3.20 3.45 -10.10
N THR A 87 3.48 4.52 -9.45
CA THR A 87 4.60 4.62 -8.56
C THR A 87 4.11 4.72 -7.14
N ILE A 88 4.93 4.28 -6.21
CA ILE A 88 4.68 4.45 -4.80
C ILE A 88 5.77 5.32 -4.26
N LYS A 89 5.42 6.34 -3.48
CA LYS A 89 6.42 7.11 -2.76
C LYS A 89 6.47 6.61 -1.33
N ALA A 90 7.61 6.07 -0.92
CA ALA A 90 7.80 5.61 0.44
C ALA A 90 8.57 6.67 1.20
N GLU A 91 8.12 7.03 2.39
CA GLU A 91 8.73 8.07 3.19
C GLU A 91 9.14 7.52 4.54
N ASN A 92 9.93 8.28 5.24
CA ASN A 92 10.40 7.90 6.58
C ASN A 92 11.20 6.60 6.53
N LEU A 93 12.04 6.50 5.51
CA LEU A 93 12.83 5.29 5.35
C LEU A 93 14.00 5.26 6.30
N PRO A 94 14.40 4.06 6.74
CA PRO A 94 15.63 3.96 7.52
C PRO A 94 16.84 4.35 6.68
N ASP A 95 17.87 4.85 7.32
CA ASP A 95 19.04 5.31 6.60
C ASP A 95 19.71 4.21 5.81
N SER A 96 19.63 3.00 6.26
CA SER A 96 20.39 1.93 5.65
C SER A 96 19.60 1.12 4.63
N ILE A 97 18.42 1.54 4.26
CA ILE A 97 17.64 0.75 3.34
C ILE A 97 18.25 0.84 1.94
N SER A 98 18.22 -0.26 1.20
CA SER A 98 18.81 -0.30 -0.12
C SER A 98 17.75 -0.42 -1.19
N THR A 99 18.12 -0.09 -2.43
CA THR A 99 17.21 -0.26 -3.55
C THR A 99 16.91 -1.72 -3.80
N ASP A 100 17.86 -2.62 -3.56
CA ASP A 100 17.62 -4.03 -3.75
C ASP A 100 16.56 -4.54 -2.79
N TYR A 101 16.62 -4.10 -1.55
CA TYR A 101 15.63 -4.51 -0.57
C TYR A 101 14.25 -4.03 -0.99
N LEU A 102 14.13 -2.78 -1.40
CA LEU A 102 12.84 -2.25 -1.81
C LEU A 102 12.30 -2.99 -3.03
N THR A 103 13.15 -3.31 -3.98
CA THR A 103 12.75 -4.02 -5.19
C THR A 103 12.17 -5.38 -4.82
N VAL A 104 12.89 -6.15 -4.03
CA VAL A 104 12.45 -7.49 -3.68
C VAL A 104 11.19 -7.43 -2.85
N TYR A 105 11.13 -6.50 -1.92
CA TYR A 105 9.99 -6.41 -1.04
C TYR A 105 8.73 -6.08 -1.82
N PHE A 106 8.79 -5.07 -2.67
CA PHE A 106 7.59 -4.65 -3.39
C PHE A 106 7.18 -5.64 -4.47
N GLU A 107 8.12 -6.37 -5.01
CA GLU A 107 7.76 -7.45 -5.94
C GLU A 107 7.06 -8.59 -5.21
N SER A 108 7.43 -8.85 -3.98
CA SER A 108 6.80 -9.93 -3.26
C SER A 108 5.42 -9.57 -2.79
N VAL A 109 5.17 -8.34 -2.37
CA VAL A 109 3.87 -7.99 -1.82
C VAL A 109 2.87 -7.60 -2.86
N ARG A 110 3.32 -7.21 -4.07
CA ARG A 110 2.39 -6.77 -5.07
C ARG A 110 1.87 -7.95 -5.84
N ASN A 111 0.81 -8.52 -5.35
CA ASN A 111 0.29 -9.72 -5.90
C ASN A 111 -0.34 -9.48 -7.24
N GLY A 112 0.07 -10.17 -8.23
CA GLY A 112 -0.49 -10.04 -9.55
C GLY A 112 0.00 -8.85 -10.31
N GLY A 113 0.87 -8.07 -9.74
CA GLY A 113 1.43 -6.95 -10.45
C GLY A 113 2.65 -7.33 -11.18
N GLY A 114 3.16 -6.48 -11.95
CA GLY A 114 4.40 -6.73 -12.64
C GLY A 114 5.58 -6.47 -11.74
N PRO A 115 6.76 -6.69 -12.25
CA PRO A 115 7.96 -6.45 -11.45
C PRO A 115 8.19 -4.97 -11.24
N VAL A 116 9.04 -4.66 -10.30
CA VAL A 116 9.49 -3.30 -10.08
C VAL A 116 10.39 -2.92 -11.25
N SER A 117 10.09 -1.82 -11.93
CA SER A 117 10.91 -1.38 -13.04
C SER A 117 11.99 -0.41 -12.61
N ASP A 118 11.79 0.30 -11.53
CA ASP A 118 12.76 1.29 -11.12
C ASP A 118 12.57 1.65 -9.66
N VAL A 119 13.66 1.93 -8.97
CA VAL A 119 13.61 2.43 -7.61
C VAL A 119 14.58 3.61 -7.54
N GLN A 120 14.07 4.78 -7.14
CA GLN A 120 14.90 5.94 -6.95
C GLN A 120 14.93 6.29 -5.49
N LEU A 121 16.12 6.33 -4.90
CA LEU A 121 16.25 6.70 -3.51
C LEU A 121 16.59 8.16 -3.41
N PHE A 122 16.01 8.83 -2.44
CA PHE A 122 16.31 10.22 -2.13
C PHE A 122 16.79 10.26 -0.67
N PRO A 123 18.06 9.98 -0.45
CA PRO A 123 18.55 9.84 0.94
C PRO A 123 18.37 11.10 1.78
N GLU A 124 18.45 12.25 1.13
CA GLU A 124 18.31 13.48 1.87
C GLU A 124 16.92 13.65 2.44
N GLU A 125 15.95 13.01 1.85
CA GLU A 125 14.58 13.10 2.30
C GLU A 125 14.12 11.82 2.99
N ASN A 126 14.97 10.83 3.08
CA ASN A 126 14.62 9.51 3.60
C ASN A 126 13.40 8.97 2.89
N SER A 127 13.39 9.08 1.58
CA SER A 127 12.26 8.64 0.78
C SER A 127 12.73 7.91 -0.45
N ALA A 128 11.80 7.27 -1.13
CA ALA A 128 12.09 6.56 -2.38
C ALA A 128 10.86 6.56 -3.24
N ILE A 129 11.05 6.47 -4.53
CA ILE A 129 9.94 6.29 -5.47
C ILE A 129 10.15 4.95 -6.16
N ILE A 130 9.16 4.08 -6.04
CA ILE A 130 9.20 2.74 -6.61
C ILE A 130 8.22 2.73 -7.77
N THR A 131 8.71 2.42 -8.96
CA THR A 131 7.89 2.36 -10.16
C THR A 131 7.70 0.91 -10.57
N PHE A 132 6.48 0.54 -10.86
CA PHE A 132 6.16 -0.83 -11.24
C PHE A 132 5.93 -0.92 -12.74
N SER A 133 6.40 -2.00 -13.31
CA SER A 133 6.12 -2.29 -14.71
C SER A 133 4.75 -2.91 -14.84
N ASP A 134 4.06 -2.57 -15.90
CA ASP A 134 2.76 -3.15 -16.15
C ASP A 134 2.89 -4.21 -17.19
N HIS A 135 2.99 -5.46 -16.82
CA HIS A 135 3.06 -6.44 -17.76
C HIS A 135 1.87 -7.18 -18.01
N LYS A 136 0.77 -6.77 -17.48
CA LYS A 136 -0.26 -7.49 -17.68
C LYS A 136 -0.71 -7.37 -18.90
N GLY A 137 -0.96 -7.59 -19.50
CA GLY A 137 -1.34 -7.45 -20.70
C GLY A 137 -0.43 -7.70 -21.68
N ASN A 138 0.64 -7.72 -21.50
CA ASN A 138 1.46 -7.79 -22.40
C ASN A 138 1.98 -8.89 -22.53
N THR A 139 1.71 -9.54 -22.11
CA THR A 139 2.21 -10.63 -22.33
C THR A 139 2.05 -11.10 -23.15
#